data_9e2e98c188e2ae57c624683450f2cb4e
#
_entry.id   9e2e98c188e2ae57c624683450f2cb4e
#
_cell.length_a   1.000
_cell.length_b   1.000
_cell.length_c   1.000
_cell.angle_alpha   90.00
_cell.angle_beta   90.00
_cell.angle_gamma   90.00
#
_symmetry.space_group_name_H-M   'P 1'
#
loop_
_entity.id
_entity.type
_entity.pdbx_description
1 polymer ?
#
loop_
_entity_poly.entity_id
_entity_poly.type
_entity_poly.pdbx_seq_one_letter_code
_entity_poly.pdbx_strand_id
1 'polypeptide(L)'
;MEGRIVVVSGAGGGGIGTTVTRMAAEAGATVVAVSRSQENLDEHVGPLARQGLPVVAVAADASTEDGVATVLDQVRECDGDLYGLVNVAGGAAPATWMPATRVSREDWHALFAANLETAFFMSQAVSRELLARGLTGSIVSVSSISGMNTAPFHIAYGTAKAAVVAMTRTMAVELAPHGIRVNAVAPGVTETAASGTYVDEDPERDRKAIAMGRRGTPEEQAGAILFLLSDLSSYITGQTLLVDGGLNLKWTHLGADNTSLFLADESFRDAMRRM
;
A
#
# COMPACT_ATOMS: atom_id res chain seq x y z
N MET A 1 11.70 16.35 3.91
CA MET A 1 10.22 16.64 3.94
C MET A 1 9.88 17.68 5.03
N GLU A 2 10.84 18.48 5.41
CA GLU A 2 10.72 19.49 6.48
C GLU A 2 9.55 20.45 6.24
N GLY A 3 8.81 20.78 7.31
CA GLY A 3 7.62 21.64 7.28
C GLY A 3 6.37 21.03 6.64
N ARG A 4 6.43 19.78 6.22
CA ARG A 4 5.30 19.06 5.59
C ARG A 4 4.62 18.12 6.58
N ILE A 5 3.29 18.12 6.58
CA ILE A 5 2.48 17.15 7.31
C ILE A 5 2.08 16.02 6.36
N VAL A 6 2.28 14.79 6.79
CA VAL A 6 1.88 13.57 6.06
C VAL A 6 0.94 12.75 6.93
N VAL A 7 -0.24 12.44 6.41
CA VAL A 7 -1.17 11.50 7.05
C VAL A 7 -0.88 10.09 6.58
N VAL A 8 -0.75 9.13 7.52
CA VAL A 8 -0.59 7.70 7.21
C VAL A 8 -1.74 6.92 7.82
N SER A 9 -2.69 6.49 7.00
CA SER A 9 -3.79 5.62 7.41
C SER A 9 -3.34 4.16 7.42
N GLY A 10 -3.58 3.44 8.52
CA GLY A 10 -3.10 2.07 8.70
C GLY A 10 -1.69 1.99 9.30
N ALA A 11 -1.30 2.97 10.10
CA ALA A 11 0.04 3.07 10.70
C ALA A 11 0.31 2.05 11.83
N GLY A 12 -0.74 1.55 12.51
CA GLY A 12 -0.61 0.72 13.73
C GLY A 12 -0.37 -0.78 13.49
N GLY A 13 -0.16 -1.24 12.27
CA GLY A 13 -0.13 -2.69 11.98
C GLY A 13 1.25 -3.36 12.06
N GLY A 14 2.30 -2.69 12.52
CA GLY A 14 3.67 -3.25 12.59
C GLY A 14 4.31 -3.61 11.25
N GLY A 15 3.69 -3.21 10.11
CA GLY A 15 4.14 -3.52 8.77
C GLY A 15 4.41 -2.27 7.92
N ILE A 16 3.92 -2.25 6.67
CA ILE A 16 4.17 -1.19 5.70
C ILE A 16 3.81 0.19 6.27
N GLY A 17 2.63 0.35 6.89
CA GLY A 17 2.19 1.64 7.41
C GLY A 17 3.06 2.19 8.54
N THR A 18 3.48 1.33 9.48
CA THR A 18 4.42 1.70 10.55
C THR A 18 5.78 2.09 9.96
N THR A 19 6.26 1.34 8.99
CA THR A 19 7.55 1.63 8.32
C THR A 19 7.50 2.94 7.53
N VAL A 20 6.40 3.20 6.81
CA VAL A 20 6.19 4.50 6.12
C VAL A 20 6.17 5.64 7.14
N THR A 21 5.46 5.47 8.28
CA THR A 21 5.41 6.46 9.35
C THR A 21 6.82 6.81 9.85
N ARG A 22 7.63 5.79 10.16
CA ARG A 22 9.01 5.97 10.60
C ARG A 22 9.86 6.69 9.55
N MET A 23 9.89 6.17 8.33
CA MET A 23 10.77 6.71 7.28
C MET A 23 10.36 8.11 6.82
N ALA A 24 9.05 8.45 6.81
CA ALA A 24 8.59 9.81 6.52
C ALA A 24 9.00 10.80 7.62
N ALA A 25 8.90 10.39 8.88
CA ALA A 25 9.34 11.19 10.02
C ALA A 25 10.87 11.38 10.05
N GLU A 26 11.65 10.33 9.76
CA GLU A 26 13.11 10.41 9.57
C GLU A 26 13.51 11.36 8.42
N ALA A 27 12.66 11.47 7.39
CA ALA A 27 12.84 12.42 6.29
C ALA A 27 12.37 13.85 6.63
N GLY A 28 11.98 14.14 7.87
CA GLY A 28 11.63 15.45 8.39
C GLY A 28 10.17 15.85 8.26
N ALA A 29 9.25 14.91 7.91
CA ALA A 29 7.83 15.19 7.91
C ALA A 29 7.24 15.08 9.33
N THR A 30 6.29 15.94 9.70
CA THR A 30 5.37 15.64 10.80
C THR A 30 4.36 14.61 10.33
N VAL A 31 4.31 13.44 10.98
CA VAL A 31 3.43 12.35 10.54
C VAL A 31 2.25 12.20 11.47
N VAL A 32 1.04 12.35 10.93
CA VAL A 32 -0.21 11.98 11.60
C VAL A 32 -0.50 10.51 11.30
N ALA A 33 -0.20 9.66 12.28
CA ALA A 33 -0.26 8.21 12.18
C ALA A 33 -1.62 7.69 12.66
N VAL A 34 -2.43 7.15 11.75
CA VAL A 34 -3.82 6.79 12.00
C VAL A 34 -4.00 5.28 12.08
N SER A 35 -4.69 4.80 13.10
CA SER A 35 -5.17 3.42 13.25
C SER A 35 -6.47 3.41 14.05
N ARG A 36 -7.29 2.37 13.88
CA ARG A 36 -8.51 2.18 14.69
C ARG A 36 -8.21 1.78 16.13
N SER A 37 -7.11 1.07 16.35
CA SER A 37 -6.71 0.55 17.66
C SER A 37 -5.67 1.47 18.30
N GLN A 38 -5.99 2.04 19.46
CA GLN A 38 -5.04 2.77 20.29
C GLN A 38 -3.90 1.85 20.76
N GLU A 39 -4.21 0.62 21.15
CA GLU A 39 -3.23 -0.38 21.57
C GLU A 39 -2.16 -0.62 20.50
N ASN A 40 -2.57 -0.80 19.24
CA ASN A 40 -1.65 -0.97 18.13
C ASN A 40 -0.80 0.29 17.86
N LEU A 41 -1.36 1.47 18.09
CA LEU A 41 -0.60 2.72 17.99
C LEU A 41 0.44 2.81 19.11
N ASP A 42 0.07 2.47 20.33
CA ASP A 42 0.97 2.48 21.48
C ASP A 42 2.12 1.47 21.31
N GLU A 43 1.84 0.31 20.73
CA GLU A 43 2.83 -0.73 20.45
C GLU A 43 3.79 -0.36 19.31
N HIS A 44 3.26 0.08 18.17
CA HIS A 44 4.06 0.19 16.94
C HIS A 44 4.46 1.63 16.59
N VAL A 45 3.67 2.63 16.98
CA VAL A 45 3.93 4.06 16.67
C VAL A 45 4.51 4.78 17.90
N GLY A 46 4.04 4.45 19.10
CA GLY A 46 4.53 5.03 20.35
C GLY A 46 6.05 4.99 20.52
N PRO A 47 6.75 3.90 20.17
CA PRO A 47 8.22 3.87 20.21
C PRO A 47 8.87 4.92 19.32
N LEU A 48 8.30 5.27 18.18
CA LEU A 48 8.83 6.28 17.25
C LEU A 48 8.79 7.68 17.88
N ALA A 49 7.66 8.04 18.51
CA ALA A 49 7.52 9.30 19.23
C ALA A 49 8.48 9.37 20.44
N ARG A 50 8.68 8.27 21.17
CA ARG A 50 9.65 8.21 22.28
C ARG A 50 11.11 8.36 21.83
N GLN A 51 11.42 8.04 20.57
CA GLN A 51 12.72 8.28 19.96
C GLN A 51 12.89 9.73 19.46
N GLY A 52 11.89 10.58 19.65
CA GLY A 52 11.92 11.99 19.26
C GLY A 52 11.55 12.25 17.80
N LEU A 53 11.00 11.26 17.10
CA LEU A 53 10.49 11.46 15.74
C LEU A 53 9.18 12.28 15.79
N PRO A 54 8.95 13.19 14.82
CA PRO A 54 7.75 14.03 14.78
C PRO A 54 6.53 13.22 14.31
N VAL A 55 6.00 12.39 15.19
CA VAL A 55 4.86 11.51 14.94
C VAL A 55 3.75 11.76 15.94
N VAL A 56 2.53 11.98 15.47
CA VAL A 56 1.31 12.13 16.24
C VAL A 56 0.40 10.93 15.98
N ALA A 57 0.09 10.16 17.02
CA ALA A 57 -0.78 8.99 16.94
C ALA A 57 -2.24 9.39 17.09
N VAL A 58 -3.10 8.93 16.17
CA VAL A 58 -4.55 9.24 16.15
C VAL A 58 -5.35 7.95 16.05
N ALA A 59 -6.09 7.63 17.12
CA ALA A 59 -7.04 6.52 17.10
C ALA A 59 -8.33 6.96 16.42
N ALA A 60 -8.54 6.53 15.16
CA ALA A 60 -9.72 6.90 14.38
C ALA A 60 -10.05 5.82 13.34
N ASP A 61 -11.34 5.64 13.08
CA ASP A 61 -11.81 4.80 11.97
C ASP A 61 -11.94 5.64 10.70
N ALA A 62 -10.98 5.51 9.80
CA ALA A 62 -10.91 6.23 8.53
C ALA A 62 -12.04 5.85 7.53
N SER A 63 -12.91 4.90 7.86
CA SER A 63 -14.09 4.56 7.08
C SER A 63 -15.34 5.37 7.48
N THR A 64 -15.26 6.13 8.57
CA THR A 64 -16.38 6.93 9.10
C THR A 64 -16.13 8.43 8.93
N GLU A 65 -17.22 9.21 8.81
CA GLU A 65 -17.12 10.68 8.74
C GLU A 65 -16.47 11.27 9.99
N ASP A 66 -16.86 10.80 11.18
CA ASP A 66 -16.31 11.27 12.47
C ASP A 66 -14.82 10.93 12.59
N GLY A 67 -14.42 9.74 12.17
CA GLY A 67 -13.00 9.35 12.18
C GLY A 67 -12.16 10.19 11.23
N VAL A 68 -12.66 10.45 10.03
CA VAL A 68 -12.00 11.35 9.06
C VAL A 68 -11.90 12.78 9.61
N ALA A 69 -12.98 13.30 10.23
CA ALA A 69 -12.97 14.61 10.86
C ALA A 69 -11.92 14.69 11.98
N THR A 70 -11.87 13.70 12.87
CA THR A 70 -10.86 13.60 13.94
C THR A 70 -9.44 13.69 13.39
N VAL A 71 -9.15 13.01 12.28
CA VAL A 71 -7.81 13.07 11.65
C VAL A 71 -7.51 14.46 11.10
N LEU A 72 -8.46 15.11 10.42
CA LEU A 72 -8.25 16.45 9.88
C LEU A 72 -8.12 17.51 10.98
N ASP A 73 -8.84 17.38 12.09
CA ASP A 73 -8.69 18.27 13.24
C ASP A 73 -7.27 18.16 13.81
N GLN A 74 -6.74 16.94 13.95
CA GLN A 74 -5.36 16.74 14.38
C GLN A 74 -4.34 17.31 13.37
N VAL A 75 -4.59 17.21 12.07
CA VAL A 75 -3.75 17.84 11.03
C VAL A 75 -3.70 19.35 11.20
N ARG A 76 -4.83 19.99 11.56
CA ARG A 76 -4.91 21.44 11.78
C ARG A 76 -4.19 21.91 13.04
N GLU A 77 -4.02 21.03 14.02
CA GLU A 77 -3.26 21.29 15.27
C GLU A 77 -1.74 21.12 15.10
N CYS A 78 -1.28 20.46 14.03
CA CYS A 78 0.13 20.28 13.76
C CYS A 78 0.76 21.52 13.10
N ASP A 79 2.02 21.81 13.47
CA ASP A 79 2.82 22.82 12.77
C ASP A 79 3.26 22.32 11.39
N GLY A 80 3.05 23.12 10.36
CA GLY A 80 3.43 22.85 8.98
C GLY A 80 2.27 22.82 8.00
N ASP A 81 2.58 22.55 6.75
CA ASP A 81 1.59 22.46 5.67
C ASP A 81 1.19 21.00 5.39
N LEU A 82 -0.11 20.74 5.33
CA LEU A 82 -0.59 19.46 4.84
C LEU A 82 -0.07 19.26 3.41
N TYR A 83 0.62 18.15 3.20
CA TYR A 83 1.23 17.84 1.91
C TYR A 83 0.85 16.46 1.40
N GLY A 84 0.78 15.48 2.26
CA GLY A 84 0.68 14.10 1.81
C GLY A 84 -0.33 13.24 2.55
N LEU A 85 -0.83 12.23 1.83
CA LEU A 85 -1.62 11.14 2.38
C LEU A 85 -1.08 9.81 1.88
N VAL A 86 -0.89 8.87 2.78
CA VAL A 86 -0.60 7.48 2.45
C VAL A 86 -1.72 6.58 2.99
N ASN A 87 -2.49 5.97 2.09
CA ASN A 87 -3.54 5.01 2.44
C ASN A 87 -2.96 3.60 2.47
N VAL A 88 -2.65 3.09 3.65
CA VAL A 88 -2.19 1.71 3.87
C VAL A 88 -3.28 0.84 4.49
N ALA A 89 -4.25 1.46 5.18
CA ALA A 89 -5.35 0.74 5.83
C ALA A 89 -6.00 -0.29 4.91
N GLY A 90 -6.28 -1.46 5.45
CA GLY A 90 -6.88 -2.57 4.71
C GLY A 90 -6.19 -3.89 4.98
N GLY A 91 -6.52 -4.87 4.17
CA GLY A 91 -6.04 -6.25 4.28
C GLY A 91 -7.17 -7.26 4.12
N ALA A 92 -6.83 -8.53 4.19
CA ALA A 92 -7.79 -9.63 4.16
C ALA A 92 -7.33 -10.70 5.17
N ALA A 93 -8.10 -10.88 6.24
CA ALA A 93 -7.83 -11.94 7.20
C ALA A 93 -8.07 -13.33 6.55
N PRO A 94 -7.34 -14.38 6.94
CA PRO A 94 -7.52 -15.74 6.38
C PRO A 94 -8.96 -16.25 6.44
N ALA A 95 -9.72 -15.85 7.46
CA ALA A 95 -11.14 -16.20 7.59
C ALA A 95 -12.01 -15.70 6.42
N THR A 96 -11.53 -14.68 5.69
CA THR A 96 -12.22 -14.13 4.49
C THR A 96 -11.79 -14.80 3.17
N TRP A 97 -10.87 -15.77 3.24
CA TRP A 97 -10.38 -16.48 2.06
C TRP A 97 -11.32 -17.65 1.72
N MET A 98 -12.06 -17.48 0.65
CA MET A 98 -13.04 -18.48 0.27
C MET A 98 -13.32 -18.47 -1.23
N PRO A 99 -13.85 -19.57 -1.81
CA PRO A 99 -14.30 -19.59 -3.20
C PRO A 99 -15.31 -18.48 -3.49
N ALA A 100 -15.26 -17.90 -4.68
CA ALA A 100 -16.14 -16.80 -5.10
C ALA A 100 -17.64 -17.12 -4.90
N THR A 101 -18.01 -18.40 -5.04
CA THR A 101 -19.40 -18.89 -4.87
C THR A 101 -19.88 -18.89 -3.42
N ARG A 102 -18.99 -18.67 -2.44
CA ARG A 102 -19.29 -18.74 -1.00
C ARG A 102 -19.14 -17.41 -0.28
N VAL A 103 -18.68 -16.36 -0.95
CA VAL A 103 -18.53 -15.02 -0.35
C VAL A 103 -19.89 -14.49 0.05
N SER A 104 -20.05 -14.16 1.33
CA SER A 104 -21.26 -13.53 1.85
C SER A 104 -21.34 -12.05 1.44
N ARG A 105 -22.54 -11.48 1.46
CA ARG A 105 -22.72 -10.04 1.26
C ARG A 105 -22.03 -9.23 2.36
N GLU A 106 -22.05 -9.73 3.58
CA GLU A 106 -21.40 -9.12 4.74
C GLU A 106 -19.90 -9.04 4.56
N ASP A 107 -19.23 -10.17 4.25
CA ASP A 107 -17.78 -10.20 3.98
C ASP A 107 -17.40 -9.29 2.81
N TRP A 108 -18.23 -9.30 1.74
CA TRP A 108 -18.03 -8.43 0.60
C TRP A 108 -18.00 -6.95 1.01
N HIS A 109 -19.04 -6.49 1.71
CA HIS A 109 -19.13 -5.08 2.16
C HIS A 109 -18.03 -4.73 3.15
N ALA A 110 -17.73 -5.60 4.12
CA ALA A 110 -16.68 -5.37 5.10
C ALA A 110 -15.30 -5.22 4.44
N LEU A 111 -14.98 -6.05 3.43
CA LEU A 111 -13.72 -5.95 2.69
C LEU A 111 -13.65 -4.70 1.82
N PHE A 112 -14.76 -4.28 1.20
CA PHE A 112 -14.80 -3.03 0.45
C PHE A 112 -14.65 -1.82 1.36
N ALA A 113 -15.35 -1.78 2.50
CA ALA A 113 -15.21 -0.72 3.49
C ALA A 113 -13.76 -0.59 3.96
N ALA A 114 -13.14 -1.71 4.36
CA ALA A 114 -11.78 -1.69 4.88
C ALA A 114 -10.70 -1.35 3.83
N ASN A 115 -10.89 -1.71 2.56
CA ASN A 115 -9.82 -1.64 1.54
C ASN A 115 -10.02 -0.56 0.47
N LEU A 116 -11.25 -0.09 0.26
CA LEU A 116 -11.58 0.94 -0.74
C LEU A 116 -12.14 2.20 -0.09
N GLU A 117 -13.18 2.08 0.75
CA GLU A 117 -13.87 3.25 1.29
C GLU A 117 -12.96 4.06 2.21
N THR A 118 -12.17 3.41 3.07
CA THR A 118 -11.14 4.08 3.88
C THR A 118 -10.19 4.90 3.01
N ALA A 119 -9.70 4.34 1.91
CA ALA A 119 -8.77 5.03 1.01
C ALA A 119 -9.47 6.18 0.27
N PHE A 120 -10.71 5.97 -0.18
CA PHE A 120 -11.46 6.99 -0.92
C PHE A 120 -11.83 8.18 -0.03
N PHE A 121 -12.46 7.94 1.13
CA PHE A 121 -12.93 9.04 1.97
C PHE A 121 -11.79 9.84 2.59
N MET A 122 -10.70 9.20 2.97
CA MET A 122 -9.49 9.91 3.40
C MET A 122 -8.87 10.71 2.25
N SER A 123 -8.78 10.16 1.05
CA SER A 123 -8.27 10.89 -0.12
C SER A 123 -9.15 12.08 -0.46
N GLN A 124 -10.47 11.92 -0.41
CA GLN A 124 -11.45 13.00 -0.66
C GLN A 124 -11.28 14.12 0.38
N ALA A 125 -11.20 13.77 1.67
CA ALA A 125 -11.10 14.73 2.75
C ALA A 125 -9.77 15.52 2.69
N VAL A 126 -8.65 14.83 2.51
CA VAL A 126 -7.33 15.47 2.35
C VAL A 126 -7.29 16.33 1.08
N SER A 127 -7.87 15.88 -0.03
CA SER A 127 -7.94 16.68 -1.25
C SER A 127 -8.74 17.97 -1.04
N ARG A 128 -9.90 17.90 -0.34
CA ARG A 128 -10.71 19.08 0.00
C ARG A 128 -9.92 20.07 0.86
N GLU A 129 -9.18 19.58 1.85
CA GLU A 129 -8.37 20.42 2.73
C GLU A 129 -7.24 21.11 1.95
N LEU A 130 -6.54 20.38 1.08
CA LEU A 130 -5.49 20.93 0.20
C LEU A 130 -6.06 22.00 -0.73
N LEU A 131 -7.18 21.73 -1.39
CA LEU A 131 -7.85 22.69 -2.29
C LEU A 131 -8.32 23.95 -1.54
N ALA A 132 -8.94 23.79 -0.38
CA ALA A 132 -9.43 24.90 0.42
C ALA A 132 -8.30 25.83 0.89
N ARG A 133 -7.11 25.28 1.12
CA ARG A 133 -5.91 26.01 1.55
C ARG A 133 -5.00 26.46 0.39
N GLY A 134 -5.36 26.12 -0.85
CA GLY A 134 -4.52 26.43 -2.04
C GLY A 134 -3.16 25.74 -2.03
N LEU A 135 -3.06 24.56 -1.38
CA LEU A 135 -1.83 23.79 -1.26
C LEU A 135 -1.73 22.73 -2.37
N THR A 136 -0.52 22.44 -2.77
CA THR A 136 -0.19 21.28 -3.60
C THR A 136 0.05 20.04 -2.72
N GLY A 137 0.03 18.82 -3.31
CA GLY A 137 0.22 17.64 -2.50
C GLY A 137 0.45 16.34 -3.26
N SER A 138 0.58 15.25 -2.50
CA SER A 138 0.74 13.91 -3.05
C SER A 138 -0.05 12.88 -2.24
N ILE A 139 -0.89 12.10 -2.91
CA ILE A 139 -1.66 11.00 -2.34
C ILE A 139 -1.13 9.69 -2.90
N VAL A 140 -0.78 8.76 -2.02
CA VAL A 140 -0.30 7.43 -2.40
C VAL A 140 -1.16 6.38 -1.72
N SER A 141 -1.82 5.52 -2.50
CA SER A 141 -2.64 4.44 -1.98
C SER A 141 -1.98 3.08 -2.17
N VAL A 142 -2.06 2.22 -1.15
CA VAL A 142 -1.57 0.84 -1.23
C VAL A 142 -2.67 -0.05 -1.81
N SER A 143 -2.48 -0.44 -3.08
CA SER A 143 -3.26 -1.47 -3.74
C SER A 143 -2.70 -2.86 -3.38
N SER A 144 -2.61 -3.76 -4.32
CA SER A 144 -2.00 -5.09 -4.22
C SER A 144 -1.79 -5.66 -5.61
N ILE A 145 -0.84 -6.59 -5.76
CA ILE A 145 -0.79 -7.41 -6.97
C ILE A 145 -2.11 -8.17 -7.19
N SER A 146 -2.86 -8.47 -6.14
CA SER A 146 -4.21 -9.06 -6.23
C SER A 146 -5.24 -8.15 -6.91
N GLY A 147 -4.99 -6.85 -6.99
CA GLY A 147 -5.78 -5.89 -7.76
C GLY A 147 -5.29 -5.70 -9.20
N MET A 148 -4.12 -6.21 -9.52
CA MET A 148 -3.50 -6.11 -10.86
C MET A 148 -3.62 -7.40 -11.64
N ASN A 149 -3.78 -8.53 -10.96
CA ASN A 149 -3.86 -9.86 -11.53
C ASN A 149 -5.00 -10.67 -10.88
N THR A 150 -5.06 -11.97 -11.13
CA THR A 150 -6.04 -12.84 -10.50
C THR A 150 -5.77 -13.02 -9.00
N ALA A 151 -6.83 -13.10 -8.21
CA ALA A 151 -6.76 -13.34 -6.78
C ALA A 151 -7.71 -14.50 -6.39
N PRO A 152 -7.40 -15.77 -6.73
CA PRO A 152 -8.21 -16.92 -6.36
C PRO A 152 -8.43 -16.98 -4.86
N PHE A 153 -9.64 -17.27 -4.43
CA PHE A 153 -10.11 -17.27 -3.03
C PHE A 153 -10.10 -15.91 -2.32
N HIS A 154 -9.69 -14.83 -3.00
CA HIS A 154 -9.62 -13.47 -2.48
C HIS A 154 -10.46 -12.48 -3.29
N ILE A 155 -11.57 -12.91 -3.90
CA ILE A 155 -12.28 -12.11 -4.89
C ILE A 155 -12.70 -10.72 -4.38
N ALA A 156 -13.25 -10.62 -3.17
CA ALA A 156 -13.69 -9.33 -2.63
C ALA A 156 -12.50 -8.39 -2.37
N TYR A 157 -11.41 -8.91 -1.80
CA TYR A 157 -10.18 -8.16 -1.59
C TYR A 157 -9.54 -7.72 -2.91
N GLY A 158 -9.33 -8.65 -3.86
CA GLY A 158 -8.74 -8.35 -5.15
C GLY A 158 -9.54 -7.32 -5.92
N THR A 159 -10.88 -7.43 -5.91
CA THR A 159 -11.78 -6.45 -6.55
C THR A 159 -11.68 -5.08 -5.89
N ALA A 160 -11.66 -4.99 -4.55
CA ALA A 160 -11.48 -3.72 -3.85
C ALA A 160 -10.13 -3.09 -4.17
N LYS A 161 -9.04 -3.87 -4.23
CA LYS A 161 -7.70 -3.38 -4.60
C LYS A 161 -7.59 -2.97 -6.08
N ALA A 162 -8.33 -3.61 -6.98
CA ALA A 162 -8.48 -3.16 -8.37
C ALA A 162 -9.25 -1.83 -8.45
N ALA A 163 -10.29 -1.66 -7.61
CA ALA A 163 -11.01 -0.40 -7.53
C ALA A 163 -10.13 0.77 -7.03
N VAL A 164 -9.18 0.52 -6.12
CA VAL A 164 -8.17 1.51 -5.71
C VAL A 164 -7.33 1.97 -6.90
N VAL A 165 -6.96 1.07 -7.82
CA VAL A 165 -6.23 1.43 -9.05
C VAL A 165 -7.07 2.33 -9.96
N ALA A 166 -8.35 2.02 -10.14
CA ALA A 166 -9.27 2.84 -10.94
C ALA A 166 -9.50 4.22 -10.30
N MET A 167 -9.73 4.26 -8.97
CA MET A 167 -9.85 5.49 -8.17
C MET A 167 -8.61 6.38 -8.34
N THR A 168 -7.42 5.80 -8.22
CA THR A 168 -6.14 6.51 -8.38
C THR A 168 -6.06 7.24 -9.71
N ARG A 169 -6.41 6.59 -10.81
CA ARG A 169 -6.39 7.19 -12.16
C ARG A 169 -7.36 8.33 -12.31
N THR A 170 -8.58 8.17 -11.82
CA THR A 170 -9.62 9.19 -11.91
C THR A 170 -9.25 10.42 -11.09
N MET A 171 -8.91 10.23 -9.81
CA MET A 171 -8.52 11.35 -8.93
C MET A 171 -7.25 12.06 -9.43
N ALA A 172 -6.31 11.34 -10.05
CA ALA A 172 -5.11 11.93 -10.61
C ALA A 172 -5.43 12.96 -11.70
N VAL A 173 -6.37 12.65 -12.60
CA VAL A 173 -6.78 13.58 -13.68
C VAL A 173 -7.54 14.78 -13.12
N GLU A 174 -8.45 14.54 -12.16
CA GLU A 174 -9.27 15.60 -11.57
C GLU A 174 -8.43 16.59 -10.73
N LEU A 175 -7.40 16.10 -10.03
CA LEU A 175 -6.63 16.89 -9.07
C LEU A 175 -5.33 17.47 -9.65
N ALA A 176 -4.84 16.96 -10.77
CA ALA A 176 -3.60 17.44 -11.41
C ALA A 176 -3.59 18.94 -11.73
N PRO A 177 -4.70 19.59 -12.18
CA PRO A 177 -4.73 21.04 -12.41
C PRO A 177 -4.46 21.87 -11.14
N HIS A 178 -4.62 21.26 -9.96
CA HIS A 178 -4.38 21.88 -8.66
C HIS A 178 -3.00 21.52 -8.06
N GLY A 179 -2.14 20.86 -8.82
CA GLY A 179 -0.82 20.45 -8.34
C GLY A 179 -0.86 19.29 -7.31
N ILE A 180 -1.96 18.54 -7.25
CA ILE A 180 -2.09 17.37 -6.38
C ILE A 180 -1.89 16.12 -7.23
N ARG A 181 -0.87 15.32 -6.89
CA ARG A 181 -0.57 14.05 -7.54
C ARG A 181 -1.26 12.90 -6.81
N VAL A 182 -1.77 11.93 -7.54
CA VAL A 182 -2.40 10.74 -6.96
C VAL A 182 -1.81 9.50 -7.63
N ASN A 183 -1.17 8.63 -6.84
CA ASN A 183 -0.56 7.41 -7.33
C ASN A 183 -0.88 6.22 -6.42
N ALA A 184 -0.52 5.02 -6.84
CA ALA A 184 -0.64 3.82 -6.03
C ALA A 184 0.65 3.00 -6.06
N VAL A 185 0.86 2.20 -5.02
CA VAL A 185 1.82 1.11 -4.98
C VAL A 185 1.04 -0.20 -4.89
N ALA A 186 1.45 -1.20 -5.65
CA ALA A 186 0.89 -2.54 -5.61
C ALA A 186 1.96 -3.53 -5.09
N PRO A 187 1.98 -3.80 -3.77
CA PRO A 187 2.89 -4.76 -3.18
C PRO A 187 2.67 -6.17 -3.69
N GLY A 188 3.76 -6.92 -3.84
CA GLY A 188 3.76 -8.37 -3.88
C GLY A 188 3.67 -8.99 -2.49
N VAL A 189 4.17 -10.23 -2.34
CA VAL A 189 4.28 -10.87 -1.02
C VAL A 189 5.33 -10.14 -0.20
N THR A 190 4.90 -9.56 0.91
CA THR A 190 5.76 -8.77 1.80
C THR A 190 5.81 -9.41 3.18
N GLU A 191 7.00 -9.50 3.76
CA GLU A 191 7.20 -9.97 5.13
C GLU A 191 6.69 -8.90 6.11
N THR A 192 5.61 -9.21 6.81
CA THR A 192 5.07 -8.36 7.87
C THR A 192 4.74 -9.21 9.08
N ALA A 193 4.63 -8.62 10.25
CA ALA A 193 4.21 -9.34 11.45
C ALA A 193 2.89 -10.11 11.23
N ALA A 194 1.96 -9.52 10.50
CA ALA A 194 0.71 -10.17 10.13
C ALA A 194 0.90 -11.33 9.13
N SER A 195 1.81 -11.21 8.17
CA SER A 195 2.05 -12.28 7.16
C SER A 195 2.70 -13.52 7.76
N GLY A 196 3.61 -13.36 8.73
CA GLY A 196 4.25 -14.46 9.45
C GLY A 196 3.27 -15.33 10.24
N THR A 197 2.09 -14.78 10.58
CA THR A 197 1.04 -15.53 11.29
C THR A 197 0.23 -16.46 10.37
N TYR A 198 0.23 -16.22 9.04
CA TYR A 198 -0.71 -16.86 8.13
C TYR A 198 -0.08 -17.66 6.98
N VAL A 199 1.20 -17.46 6.71
CA VAL A 199 1.86 -18.11 5.57
C VAL A 199 3.20 -18.66 6.03
N ASP A 200 3.31 -19.98 6.09
CA ASP A 200 4.57 -20.64 6.36
C ASP A 200 5.66 -20.16 5.40
N GLU A 201 6.85 -19.94 5.92
CA GLU A 201 8.01 -19.65 5.11
C GLU A 201 8.34 -20.88 4.26
N ASP A 202 8.25 -20.72 2.96
CA ASP A 202 8.64 -21.73 1.98
C ASP A 202 9.58 -21.07 0.95
N PRO A 203 10.88 -21.06 1.22
CA PRO A 203 11.86 -20.43 0.34
C PRO A 203 11.90 -21.05 -1.06
N GLU A 204 11.53 -22.31 -1.20
CA GLU A 204 11.49 -22.96 -2.52
C GLU A 204 10.31 -22.47 -3.34
N ARG A 205 9.15 -22.36 -2.71
CA ARG A 205 7.96 -21.76 -3.33
C ARG A 205 8.22 -20.33 -3.75
N ASP A 206 8.82 -19.52 -2.86
CA ASP A 206 9.12 -18.12 -3.12
C ASP A 206 10.13 -17.97 -4.28
N ARG A 207 11.15 -18.80 -4.35
CA ARG A 207 12.09 -18.85 -5.49
C ARG A 207 11.42 -19.25 -6.80
N LYS A 208 10.44 -20.14 -6.75
CA LYS A 208 9.69 -20.55 -7.95
C LYS A 208 8.70 -19.48 -8.40
N ALA A 209 8.08 -18.77 -7.47
CA ALA A 209 7.00 -17.80 -7.77
C ALA A 209 7.53 -16.39 -8.07
N ILE A 210 8.56 -15.94 -7.35
CA ILE A 210 9.05 -14.56 -7.38
C ILE A 210 10.36 -14.52 -8.19
N ALA A 211 10.49 -13.61 -9.13
CA ALA A 211 11.69 -13.52 -9.97
C ALA A 211 12.96 -13.19 -9.17
N MET A 212 12.85 -12.33 -8.13
CA MET A 212 13.94 -12.04 -7.19
C MET A 212 14.18 -13.15 -6.16
N GLY A 213 13.37 -14.20 -6.16
CA GLY A 213 13.54 -15.40 -5.34
C GLY A 213 13.23 -15.25 -3.85
N ARG A 214 12.69 -14.13 -3.42
CA ARG A 214 12.35 -13.80 -2.02
C ARG A 214 11.16 -12.86 -1.93
N ARG A 215 10.57 -12.81 -0.78
CA ARG A 215 9.56 -11.80 -0.43
C ARG A 215 10.19 -10.41 -0.31
N GLY A 216 9.37 -9.38 -0.46
CA GLY A 216 9.77 -8.01 -0.17
C GLY A 216 9.69 -7.70 1.32
N THR A 217 10.39 -6.65 1.75
CA THR A 217 10.31 -6.12 3.11
C THR A 217 9.39 -4.91 3.19
N PRO A 218 8.90 -4.52 4.37
CA PRO A 218 8.17 -3.28 4.55
C PRO A 218 8.95 -2.03 4.11
N GLU A 219 10.27 -2.03 4.27
CA GLU A 219 11.17 -0.95 3.85
C GLU A 219 11.20 -0.79 2.33
N GLU A 220 11.21 -1.89 1.58
CA GLU A 220 11.18 -1.84 0.12
C GLU A 220 9.86 -1.26 -0.39
N GLN A 221 8.74 -1.58 0.26
CA GLN A 221 7.44 -0.98 -0.04
C GLN A 221 7.41 0.51 0.34
N ALA A 222 7.88 0.84 1.55
CA ALA A 222 7.92 2.21 2.04
C ALA A 222 8.82 3.11 1.18
N GLY A 223 9.95 2.61 0.70
CA GLY A 223 10.83 3.33 -0.23
C GLY A 223 10.12 3.77 -1.51
N ALA A 224 9.34 2.89 -2.12
CA ALA A 224 8.53 3.20 -3.30
C ALA A 224 7.41 4.22 -2.98
N ILE A 225 6.75 4.08 -1.83
CA ILE A 225 5.72 5.01 -1.37
C ILE A 225 6.32 6.41 -1.15
N LEU A 226 7.45 6.51 -0.46
CA LEU A 226 8.12 7.79 -0.21
C LEU A 226 8.65 8.44 -1.49
N PHE A 227 9.14 7.65 -2.45
CA PHE A 227 9.47 8.17 -3.78
C PHE A 227 8.26 8.84 -4.43
N LEU A 228 7.11 8.17 -4.47
CA LEU A 228 5.88 8.74 -5.03
C LEU A 228 5.32 9.92 -4.23
N LEU A 229 5.59 9.98 -2.95
CA LEU A 229 5.21 11.08 -2.08
C LEU A 229 6.13 12.31 -2.27
N SER A 230 7.39 12.10 -2.63
CA SER A 230 8.41 13.14 -2.74
C SER A 230 8.36 13.94 -4.05
N ASP A 231 9.13 15.03 -4.09
CA ASP A 231 9.29 15.86 -5.29
C ASP A 231 10.08 15.16 -6.41
N LEU A 232 10.78 14.05 -6.12
CA LEU A 232 11.43 13.22 -7.13
C LEU A 232 10.45 12.64 -8.15
N SER A 233 9.18 12.52 -7.76
CA SER A 233 8.09 12.05 -8.62
C SER A 233 7.16 13.18 -9.09
N SER A 234 7.67 14.43 -9.17
CA SER A 234 6.86 15.62 -9.47
C SER A 234 6.09 15.57 -10.80
N TYR A 235 6.52 14.74 -11.75
CA TYR A 235 5.83 14.54 -13.04
C TYR A 235 5.16 13.18 -13.17
N ILE A 236 4.91 12.49 -12.01
CA ILE A 236 4.26 11.18 -11.96
C ILE A 236 2.91 11.32 -11.26
N THR A 237 1.82 11.07 -11.99
CA THR A 237 0.45 10.98 -11.45
C THR A 237 -0.36 9.93 -12.19
N GLY A 238 -1.34 9.33 -11.54
CA GLY A 238 -2.21 8.29 -12.08
C GLY A 238 -1.55 6.92 -12.25
N GLN A 239 -0.33 6.73 -11.73
CA GLN A 239 0.42 5.50 -11.91
C GLN A 239 0.21 4.53 -10.73
N THR A 240 0.28 3.24 -11.05
CA THR A 240 0.37 2.16 -10.05
C THR A 240 1.70 1.47 -10.23
N LEU A 241 2.58 1.62 -9.25
CA LEU A 241 3.90 1.01 -9.24
C LEU A 241 3.84 -0.37 -8.59
N LEU A 242 4.15 -1.42 -9.35
CA LEU A 242 4.32 -2.75 -8.79
C LEU A 242 5.65 -2.84 -8.04
N VAL A 243 5.57 -3.31 -6.79
CA VAL A 243 6.74 -3.55 -5.93
C VAL A 243 6.63 -4.99 -5.43
N ASP A 244 6.90 -5.94 -6.32
CA ASP A 244 6.53 -7.34 -6.18
C ASP A 244 7.68 -8.33 -6.47
N GLY A 245 8.90 -7.83 -6.64
CA GLY A 245 10.06 -8.66 -6.96
C GLY A 245 9.93 -9.43 -8.29
N GLY A 246 9.05 -8.98 -9.19
CA GLY A 246 8.76 -9.61 -10.47
C GLY A 246 7.80 -10.79 -10.38
N LEU A 247 7.06 -10.93 -9.27
CA LEU A 247 6.05 -11.98 -9.09
C LEU A 247 4.99 -11.93 -10.19
N ASN A 248 4.54 -10.74 -10.58
CA ASN A 248 3.51 -10.55 -11.61
C ASN A 248 4.03 -10.86 -13.04
N LEU A 249 5.34 -10.94 -13.22
CA LEU A 249 5.98 -11.14 -14.53
C LEU A 249 6.47 -12.57 -14.74
N LYS A 250 6.64 -13.34 -13.66
CA LYS A 250 7.25 -14.66 -13.73
C LYS A 250 6.28 -15.68 -14.33
N TRP A 251 6.69 -16.28 -15.43
CA TRP A 251 5.94 -17.31 -16.12
C TRP A 251 6.09 -18.67 -15.46
N THR A 252 5.03 -19.48 -15.50
CA THR A 252 4.96 -20.78 -14.82
C THR A 252 5.95 -21.82 -15.35
N HIS A 253 6.49 -21.63 -16.57
CA HIS A 253 7.48 -22.51 -17.18
C HIS A 253 8.93 -22.00 -17.04
N LEU A 254 9.16 -21.04 -16.14
CA LEU A 254 10.51 -20.68 -15.71
C LEU A 254 10.92 -21.51 -14.48
N GLY A 255 12.18 -21.93 -14.46
CA GLY A 255 12.80 -22.54 -13.29
C GLY A 255 12.98 -21.56 -12.13
N ALA A 256 13.45 -22.04 -10.99
CA ALA A 256 13.75 -21.21 -9.83
C ALA A 256 14.85 -20.16 -10.09
N ASP A 257 15.72 -20.43 -11.03
CA ASP A 257 16.79 -19.55 -11.52
C ASP A 257 16.36 -18.62 -12.67
N ASN A 258 15.05 -18.55 -12.94
CA ASN A 258 14.45 -17.81 -14.06
C ASN A 258 14.85 -18.33 -15.46
N THR A 259 15.49 -19.48 -15.55
CA THR A 259 15.78 -20.11 -16.83
C THR A 259 14.53 -20.81 -17.37
N SER A 260 14.27 -20.67 -18.66
CA SER A 260 13.16 -21.38 -19.30
C SER A 260 13.40 -22.91 -19.19
N LEU A 261 12.38 -23.63 -18.74
CA LEU A 261 12.42 -25.10 -18.66
C LEU A 261 12.71 -25.73 -20.02
N PHE A 262 12.30 -25.12 -21.12
CA PHE A 262 12.63 -25.54 -22.47
C PHE A 262 14.14 -25.43 -22.79
N LEU A 263 14.82 -24.42 -22.21
CA LEU A 263 16.27 -24.26 -22.36
C LEU A 263 17.05 -25.23 -21.46
N ALA A 264 16.47 -25.72 -20.39
CA ALA A 264 17.05 -26.73 -19.54
C ALA A 264 17.02 -28.13 -20.20
N ASP A 265 16.12 -28.38 -21.13
CA ASP A 265 16.03 -29.63 -21.90
C ASP A 265 17.07 -29.62 -23.01
N GLU A 266 18.06 -30.54 -22.90
CA GLU A 266 19.17 -30.65 -23.85
C GLU A 266 18.70 -31.12 -25.23
N SER A 267 17.71 -31.99 -25.28
CA SER A 267 17.09 -32.47 -26.52
C SER A 267 16.37 -31.36 -27.28
N PHE A 268 15.70 -30.49 -26.58
CA PHE A 268 15.03 -29.33 -27.15
C PHE A 268 16.04 -28.31 -27.68
N ARG A 269 17.11 -28.02 -26.93
CA ARG A 269 18.19 -27.12 -27.38
C ARG A 269 18.85 -27.64 -28.67
N ASP A 270 19.09 -28.94 -28.76
CA ASP A 270 19.69 -29.55 -29.95
C ASP A 270 18.73 -29.53 -31.15
N ALA A 271 17.43 -29.70 -30.92
CA ALA A 271 16.43 -29.55 -31.97
C ALA A 271 16.40 -28.11 -32.52
N MET A 272 16.43 -27.11 -31.63
CA MET A 272 16.45 -25.70 -32.03
C MET A 272 17.69 -25.26 -32.78
N ARG A 273 18.87 -25.88 -32.47
CA ARG A 273 20.12 -25.60 -33.19
C ARG A 273 20.15 -26.16 -34.60
N ARG A 274 19.28 -27.12 -34.92
CA ARG A 274 19.20 -27.79 -36.23
C ARG A 274 18.19 -27.12 -37.17
N MET A 275 17.35 -26.21 -36.67
CA MET A 275 16.44 -25.36 -37.43
C MET A 275 17.12 -24.08 -37.92
#